data_5a904e1c2c81be9c202e350ce801f525
#
_entry.id   5a904e1c2c81be9c202e350ce801f525
#
_cell.length_a   1.000
_cell.length_b   1.000
_cell.length_c   1.000
_cell.angle_alpha   90.00
_cell.angle_beta   90.00
_cell.angle_gamma   90.00
#
_symmetry.space_group_name_H-M   'P 1'
#
loop_
_entity.id
_entity.type
_entity.pdbx_description
1 polymer ?
#
loop_
_entity_poly.entity_id
_entity_poly.type
_entity_poly.pdbx_seq_one_letter_code
_entity_poly.pdbx_strand_id
1 'polypeptide(L)'
;MDMTDTLRIAIRKFGPFERAIQKQYASFQAASGCPLKLEYASLDLPPLYDTLFTQGGLASGAWDIAFVVTDWVAEAVEHCALADLTPLMRDAPIPDYPHGWTPALTRFQQLGTAIYGVPYHDGPECLIYRRDLFENAAEQAAFAARYGYPLAAPRTWAQFEDIARFFTRPEQNLTGTVFAAFPDGHNTVYDFCIQLWSRGGELTDAAGAITLDTPLARAGLDFYRRMIHDRTTTPPNLQMIDSVQSGELFAAGQIAMMANWFGFAALCELPDCPIKGKVAIAALPADREGDGVSLNVYWLLCIGAGSQHQDAAYAFLRHICTPEMDKLMTLEGGIGCRRSTWDDADVNRVIPFYHQLAELHQYARELPRSREFPRLVQVIDSAIQRALSSDEPSASILRQAQARAAAIRL
;
A
#
# COMPACT_ATOMS: atom_id res chain seq x y z
N MET A 1 -21.25 13.60 26.15
CA MET A 1 -21.92 13.23 24.89
C MET A 1 -22.34 11.78 25.05
N ASP A 2 -23.60 11.51 24.81
CA ASP A 2 -24.12 10.14 24.94
C ASP A 2 -23.49 9.30 23.80
N MET A 3 -22.82 8.20 24.14
CA MET A 3 -22.15 7.33 23.17
C MET A 3 -23.11 6.65 22.19
N THR A 4 -24.40 6.75 22.45
CA THR A 4 -25.48 6.12 21.69
C THR A 4 -25.88 6.85 20.40
N ASP A 5 -25.45 8.10 20.18
CA ASP A 5 -25.88 8.92 19.04
C ASP A 5 -24.80 9.11 17.96
N THR A 6 -23.71 8.36 18.03
CA THR A 6 -22.53 8.59 17.17
C THR A 6 -22.00 7.29 16.57
N LEU A 7 -21.75 7.28 15.26
CA LEU A 7 -20.99 6.26 14.58
C LEU A 7 -19.52 6.69 14.50
N ARG A 8 -18.61 5.93 15.09
CA ARG A 8 -17.21 6.27 15.24
C ARG A 8 -16.35 5.48 14.27
N ILE A 9 -15.51 6.18 13.51
CA ILE A 9 -14.64 5.57 12.51
C ILE A 9 -13.19 5.97 12.75
N ALA A 10 -12.30 4.99 12.90
CA ALA A 10 -10.85 5.19 12.89
C ALA A 10 -10.32 4.99 11.47
N ILE A 11 -9.71 6.02 10.89
CA ILE A 11 -9.20 5.99 9.52
C ILE A 11 -7.69 6.23 9.46
N ARG A 12 -7.03 5.70 8.42
CA ARG A 12 -5.65 6.07 8.09
C ARG A 12 -5.61 7.54 7.68
N LYS A 13 -4.66 8.29 8.24
CA LYS A 13 -4.45 9.70 7.90
C LYS A 13 -3.98 9.83 6.46
N PHE A 14 -4.87 10.32 5.65
CA PHE A 14 -4.66 10.61 4.24
C PHE A 14 -5.81 11.51 3.78
N GLY A 15 -5.52 12.72 3.33
CA GLY A 15 -6.55 13.71 3.00
C GLY A 15 -7.68 13.22 2.09
N PRO A 16 -7.41 12.42 1.04
CA PRO A 16 -8.46 11.79 0.23
C PRO A 16 -9.44 10.93 1.03
N PHE A 17 -8.98 10.15 2.01
CA PHE A 17 -9.88 9.32 2.83
C PHE A 17 -10.78 10.16 3.71
N GLU A 18 -10.25 11.22 4.30
CA GLU A 18 -11.02 12.14 5.14
C GLU A 18 -12.15 12.80 4.36
N ARG A 19 -11.86 13.29 3.15
CA ARG A 19 -12.87 13.89 2.27
C ARG A 19 -13.89 12.88 1.78
N ALA A 20 -13.43 11.69 1.37
CA ALA A 20 -14.31 10.66 0.85
C ALA A 20 -15.28 10.14 1.91
N ILE A 21 -14.80 9.77 3.11
CA ILE A 21 -15.65 9.28 4.22
C ILE A 21 -16.73 10.28 4.60
N GLN A 22 -16.40 11.57 4.70
CA GLN A 22 -17.37 12.60 5.01
C GLN A 22 -18.48 12.70 3.95
N LYS A 23 -18.11 12.70 2.66
CA LYS A 23 -19.06 12.77 1.54
C LYS A 23 -19.92 11.52 1.42
N GLN A 24 -19.29 10.34 1.59
CA GLN A 24 -19.97 9.06 1.57
C GLN A 24 -20.96 8.94 2.74
N TYR A 25 -20.57 9.41 3.94
CA TYR A 25 -21.49 9.40 5.08
C TYR A 25 -22.65 10.37 4.92
N ALA A 26 -22.42 11.57 4.40
CA ALA A 26 -23.49 12.52 4.08
C ALA A 26 -24.47 11.93 3.05
N SER A 27 -23.97 11.25 2.02
CA SER A 27 -24.79 10.51 1.04
C SER A 27 -25.60 9.39 1.71
N PHE A 28 -24.96 8.63 2.60
CA PHE A 28 -25.63 7.57 3.36
C PHE A 28 -26.75 8.10 4.24
N GLN A 29 -26.51 9.18 5.00
CA GLN A 29 -27.55 9.80 5.83
C GLN A 29 -28.72 10.30 4.99
N ALA A 30 -28.45 10.94 3.86
CA ALA A 30 -29.51 11.43 2.96
C ALA A 30 -30.37 10.27 2.39
N ALA A 31 -29.75 9.14 2.07
CA ALA A 31 -30.41 7.97 1.49
C ALA A 31 -31.17 7.11 2.53
N SER A 32 -30.62 6.97 3.74
CA SER A 32 -31.12 6.03 4.76
C SER A 32 -31.93 6.70 5.87
N GLY A 33 -31.77 8.02 6.06
CA GLY A 33 -32.31 8.70 7.24
C GLY A 33 -31.60 8.34 8.55
N CYS A 34 -30.40 7.74 8.52
CA CYS A 34 -29.65 7.36 9.70
C CYS A 34 -29.44 8.55 10.65
N PRO A 35 -29.88 8.46 11.93
CA PRO A 35 -29.82 9.59 12.86
C PRO A 35 -28.43 9.76 13.49
N LEU A 36 -27.54 8.76 13.40
CA LEU A 36 -26.23 8.80 14.03
C LEU A 36 -25.35 9.88 13.41
N LYS A 37 -24.57 10.55 14.23
CA LYS A 37 -23.57 11.53 13.78
C LYS A 37 -22.28 10.80 13.44
N LEU A 38 -21.57 11.26 12.42
CA LEU A 38 -20.23 10.77 12.12
C LEU A 38 -19.22 11.44 13.06
N GLU A 39 -18.43 10.63 13.74
CA GLU A 39 -17.18 11.03 14.38
C GLU A 39 -16.04 10.18 13.80
N TYR A 40 -14.93 10.79 13.40
CA TYR A 40 -13.79 10.02 12.93
C TYR A 40 -12.47 10.56 13.50
N ALA A 41 -11.53 9.65 13.68
CA ALA A 41 -10.12 9.96 13.96
C ALA A 41 -9.25 9.59 12.78
N SER A 42 -8.46 10.55 12.31
CA SER A 42 -7.48 10.38 11.24
C SER A 42 -6.10 10.19 11.87
N LEU A 43 -5.54 8.99 11.74
CA LEU A 43 -4.35 8.54 12.47
C LEU A 43 -3.25 8.08 11.51
N ASP A 44 -2.00 8.40 11.84
CA ASP A 44 -0.84 7.80 11.21
C ASP A 44 -0.78 6.30 11.51
N LEU A 45 0.01 5.54 10.72
CA LEU A 45 -0.06 4.08 10.75
C LEU A 45 0.21 3.48 12.14
N PRO A 46 1.30 3.83 12.87
CA PRO A 46 1.54 3.27 14.19
C PRO A 46 0.47 3.65 15.24
N PRO A 47 0.03 4.92 15.35
CA PRO A 47 -1.09 5.28 16.23
C PRO A 47 -2.40 4.59 15.87
N LEU A 48 -2.67 4.33 14.57
CA LEU A 48 -3.87 3.60 14.15
C LEU A 48 -3.83 2.16 14.66
N TYR A 49 -2.73 1.45 14.44
CA TYR A 49 -2.54 0.10 14.95
C TYR A 49 -2.69 0.03 16.49
N ASP A 50 -1.99 0.93 17.19
CA ASP A 50 -2.04 0.99 18.65
C ASP A 50 -3.47 1.21 19.16
N THR A 51 -4.19 2.17 18.60
CA THR A 51 -5.57 2.49 18.95
C THR A 51 -6.53 1.32 18.72
N LEU A 52 -6.39 0.63 17.60
CA LEU A 52 -7.30 -0.45 17.22
C LEU A 52 -7.05 -1.74 18.01
N PHE A 53 -5.78 -2.12 18.19
CA PHE A 53 -5.39 -3.44 18.70
C PHE A 53 -4.75 -3.36 20.09
N THR A 54 -3.69 -2.61 20.30
CA THR A 54 -3.01 -2.57 21.61
C THR A 54 -3.93 -2.01 22.70
N GLN A 55 -4.67 -0.95 22.39
CA GLN A 55 -5.67 -0.36 23.31
C GLN A 55 -7.03 -1.06 23.23
N GLY A 56 -7.20 -2.03 22.33
CA GLY A 56 -8.42 -2.80 22.17
C GLY A 56 -9.63 -2.01 21.68
N GLY A 57 -9.40 -0.95 20.89
CA GLY A 57 -10.47 -0.01 20.49
C GLY A 57 -11.60 -0.65 19.70
N LEU A 58 -11.34 -1.67 18.88
CA LEU A 58 -12.36 -2.43 18.14
C LEU A 58 -13.07 -3.46 19.02
N ALA A 59 -12.34 -4.16 19.88
CA ALA A 59 -12.92 -5.17 20.77
C ALA A 59 -13.79 -4.54 21.86
N SER A 60 -13.44 -3.34 22.34
CA SER A 60 -14.19 -2.62 23.38
C SER A 60 -15.40 -1.84 22.86
N GLY A 61 -15.53 -1.64 21.54
CA GLY A 61 -16.55 -0.78 20.94
C GLY A 61 -16.25 0.72 21.04
N ALA A 62 -15.01 1.12 21.32
CA ALA A 62 -14.61 2.51 21.23
C ALA A 62 -14.66 3.02 19.78
N TRP A 63 -14.49 2.11 18.81
CA TRP A 63 -14.63 2.34 17.37
C TRP A 63 -15.62 1.35 16.77
N ASP A 64 -16.60 1.86 16.03
CA ASP A 64 -17.61 1.05 15.34
C ASP A 64 -17.05 0.50 14.02
N ILE A 65 -16.32 1.34 13.28
CA ILE A 65 -15.70 0.99 12.01
C ILE A 65 -14.23 1.41 12.06
N ALA A 66 -13.37 0.64 11.39
CA ALA A 66 -12.00 1.02 11.22
C ALA A 66 -11.45 0.65 9.84
N PHE A 67 -10.44 1.42 9.40
CA PHE A 67 -9.53 1.01 8.35
C PHE A 67 -8.59 -0.05 8.89
N VAL A 68 -8.61 -1.22 8.28
CA VAL A 68 -7.73 -2.34 8.61
C VAL A 68 -6.98 -2.74 7.33
N VAL A 69 -5.68 -2.71 7.38
CA VAL A 69 -4.87 -3.19 6.26
C VAL A 69 -4.88 -4.72 6.25
N THR A 70 -4.80 -5.32 5.08
CA THR A 70 -5.07 -6.76 4.90
C THR A 70 -4.12 -7.68 5.66
N ASP A 71 -2.90 -7.27 5.93
CA ASP A 71 -1.94 -8.03 6.73
C ASP A 71 -2.22 -8.03 8.25
N TRP A 72 -3.10 -7.12 8.73
CA TRP A 72 -3.56 -7.13 10.13
C TRP A 72 -4.78 -8.02 10.39
N VAL A 73 -5.48 -8.47 9.34
CA VAL A 73 -6.78 -9.15 9.50
C VAL A 73 -6.67 -10.44 10.32
N ALA A 74 -5.64 -11.26 10.07
CA ALA A 74 -5.48 -12.52 10.78
C ALA A 74 -5.27 -12.33 12.29
N GLU A 75 -4.43 -11.36 12.66
CA GLU A 75 -4.19 -10.96 14.04
C GLU A 75 -5.44 -10.37 14.70
N ALA A 76 -6.13 -9.48 13.98
CA ALA A 76 -7.35 -8.85 14.47
C ALA A 76 -8.48 -9.86 14.78
N VAL A 77 -8.60 -10.88 13.96
CA VAL A 77 -9.58 -11.98 14.18
C VAL A 77 -9.18 -12.85 15.37
N GLU A 78 -7.90 -13.16 15.54
CA GLU A 78 -7.42 -13.91 16.72
C GLU A 78 -7.71 -13.16 18.02
N HIS A 79 -7.58 -11.84 18.03
CA HIS A 79 -7.89 -10.98 19.17
C HIS A 79 -9.40 -10.70 19.33
N CYS A 80 -10.27 -11.37 18.55
CA CYS A 80 -11.71 -11.13 18.53
C CYS A 80 -12.08 -9.65 18.37
N ALA A 81 -11.28 -8.91 17.61
CA ALA A 81 -11.46 -7.47 17.43
C ALA A 81 -12.45 -7.12 16.30
N LEU A 82 -12.70 -8.05 15.37
CA LEU A 82 -13.54 -7.81 14.19
C LEU A 82 -14.86 -8.59 14.26
N ALA A 83 -15.95 -7.97 13.84
CA ALA A 83 -17.23 -8.62 13.65
C ALA A 83 -17.22 -9.50 12.38
N ASP A 84 -17.79 -10.69 12.45
CA ASP A 84 -18.10 -11.52 11.28
C ASP A 84 -19.28 -10.89 10.51
N LEU A 85 -19.03 -10.43 9.29
CA LEU A 85 -20.05 -9.83 8.43
C LEU A 85 -20.92 -10.85 7.70
N THR A 86 -20.58 -12.13 7.72
CA THR A 86 -21.27 -13.18 6.95
C THR A 86 -22.77 -13.26 7.25
N PRO A 87 -23.23 -13.20 8.52
CA PRO A 87 -24.66 -13.18 8.81
C PRO A 87 -25.36 -11.94 8.24
N LEU A 88 -24.74 -10.76 8.40
CA LEU A 88 -25.30 -9.50 7.89
C LEU A 88 -25.34 -9.48 6.35
N MET A 89 -24.31 -10.02 5.69
CA MET A 89 -24.27 -10.14 4.23
C MET A 89 -25.30 -11.13 3.69
N ARG A 90 -25.63 -12.18 4.43
CA ARG A 90 -26.70 -13.11 4.05
C ARG A 90 -28.08 -12.44 4.12
N ASP A 91 -28.33 -11.65 5.17
CA ASP A 91 -29.63 -11.04 5.42
C ASP A 91 -29.84 -9.78 4.57
N ALA A 92 -28.77 -9.05 4.29
CA ALA A 92 -28.75 -7.85 3.46
C ALA A 92 -27.51 -7.81 2.56
N PRO A 93 -27.47 -8.50 1.41
CA PRO A 93 -26.30 -8.65 0.58
C PRO A 93 -25.70 -7.31 0.10
N ILE A 94 -24.39 -7.25 0.01
CA ILE A 94 -23.69 -6.17 -0.70
C ILE A 94 -23.92 -6.36 -2.20
N PRO A 95 -24.38 -5.31 -2.94
CA PRO A 95 -24.63 -5.42 -4.35
C PRO A 95 -23.39 -5.89 -5.14
N ASP A 96 -23.56 -6.86 -6.01
CA ASP A 96 -22.53 -7.43 -6.89
C ASP A 96 -21.35 -8.12 -6.15
N TYR A 97 -21.41 -8.29 -4.84
CA TYR A 97 -20.35 -9.01 -4.13
C TYR A 97 -20.44 -10.53 -4.41
N PRO A 98 -19.31 -11.22 -4.70
CA PRO A 98 -17.96 -10.69 -4.87
C PRO A 98 -17.63 -10.23 -6.31
N HIS A 99 -18.53 -10.38 -7.29
CA HIS A 99 -18.27 -10.25 -8.72
C HIS A 99 -17.93 -8.81 -9.18
N GLY A 100 -18.34 -7.80 -8.42
CA GLY A 100 -17.99 -6.41 -8.67
C GLY A 100 -16.51 -6.09 -8.45
N TRP A 101 -15.74 -7.02 -7.87
CA TRP A 101 -14.30 -6.92 -7.55
C TRP A 101 -13.49 -7.99 -8.28
N THR A 102 -12.18 -7.85 -8.26
CA THR A 102 -11.29 -8.96 -8.67
C THR A 102 -11.13 -9.94 -7.51
N PRO A 103 -10.84 -11.23 -7.78
CA PRO A 103 -10.56 -12.20 -6.71
C PRO A 103 -9.42 -11.77 -5.79
N ALA A 104 -8.45 -11.00 -6.29
CA ALA A 104 -7.35 -10.46 -5.50
C ALA A 104 -7.82 -9.51 -4.38
N LEU A 105 -8.98 -8.86 -4.54
CA LEU A 105 -9.55 -7.92 -3.58
C LEU A 105 -10.70 -8.50 -2.73
N THR A 106 -11.00 -9.78 -2.84
CA THR A 106 -12.11 -10.38 -2.08
C THR A 106 -11.72 -11.53 -1.19
N ARG A 107 -10.43 -11.85 -1.08
CA ARG A 107 -9.96 -13.03 -0.33
C ARG A 107 -9.24 -12.72 0.98
N PHE A 108 -8.64 -11.52 1.13
CA PHE A 108 -7.87 -11.22 2.35
C PHE A 108 -8.73 -10.92 3.58
N GLN A 109 -9.94 -10.41 3.38
CA GLN A 109 -10.93 -10.23 4.44
C GLN A 109 -11.65 -11.51 4.83
N GLN A 110 -11.40 -12.63 4.13
CA GLN A 110 -12.03 -13.91 4.41
C GLN A 110 -11.06 -14.85 5.16
N LEU A 111 -11.49 -15.35 6.30
CA LEU A 111 -10.81 -16.39 7.08
C LEU A 111 -11.77 -17.57 7.32
N GLY A 112 -11.43 -18.72 6.74
CA GLY A 112 -12.39 -19.84 6.67
C GLY A 112 -13.61 -19.46 5.84
N THR A 113 -14.80 -19.53 6.44
CA THR A 113 -16.07 -19.14 5.81
C THR A 113 -16.54 -17.75 6.22
N ALA A 114 -15.88 -17.10 7.18
CA ALA A 114 -16.26 -15.81 7.73
C ALA A 114 -15.61 -14.65 6.94
N ILE A 115 -16.34 -13.54 6.80
CA ILE A 115 -15.91 -12.31 6.13
C ILE A 115 -15.85 -11.19 7.17
N TYR A 116 -14.69 -10.55 7.31
CA TYR A 116 -14.41 -9.58 8.37
C TYR A 116 -14.29 -8.12 7.90
N GLY A 117 -14.49 -7.86 6.62
CA GLY A 117 -14.44 -6.50 6.08
C GLY A 117 -14.81 -6.44 4.61
N VAL A 118 -14.83 -5.24 4.08
CA VAL A 118 -15.05 -4.96 2.65
C VAL A 118 -13.89 -4.17 2.08
N PRO A 119 -13.48 -4.41 0.81
CA PRO A 119 -12.43 -3.64 0.17
C PRO A 119 -12.84 -2.17 0.08
N TYR A 120 -11.95 -1.28 0.45
CA TYR A 120 -12.22 0.16 0.41
C TYR A 120 -11.21 0.93 -0.44
N HIS A 121 -9.92 0.68 -0.28
CA HIS A 121 -8.89 1.37 -1.05
C HIS A 121 -7.84 0.38 -1.49
N ASP A 122 -7.58 0.38 -2.79
CA ASP A 122 -6.63 -0.48 -3.46
C ASP A 122 -5.41 0.32 -3.94
N GLY A 123 -4.56 -0.31 -4.70
CA GLY A 123 -3.44 0.28 -5.41
C GLY A 123 -2.14 -0.42 -5.11
N PRO A 124 -1.83 -1.50 -5.88
CA PRO A 124 -0.58 -2.23 -5.73
C PRO A 124 0.63 -1.30 -5.87
N GLU A 125 1.75 -1.66 -5.29
CA GLU A 125 2.99 -0.95 -5.55
C GLU A 125 3.39 -1.06 -7.03
N CYS A 126 3.83 0.05 -7.58
CA CYS A 126 4.27 0.14 -8.97
C CYS A 126 5.43 1.12 -9.11
N LEU A 127 6.07 1.09 -10.26
CA LEU A 127 6.98 2.15 -10.66
C LEU A 127 6.15 3.37 -11.07
N ILE A 128 6.41 4.51 -10.45
CA ILE A 128 5.83 5.81 -10.78
C ILE A 128 6.96 6.69 -11.30
N TYR A 129 6.80 7.32 -12.48
CA TYR A 129 7.88 8.09 -13.07
C TYR A 129 7.41 9.33 -13.83
N ARG A 130 8.28 10.28 -13.97
CA ARG A 130 8.09 11.53 -14.71
C ARG A 130 8.15 11.30 -16.22
N ARG A 131 6.99 11.07 -16.83
CA ARG A 131 6.86 10.84 -18.28
C ARG A 131 7.50 11.96 -19.10
N ASP A 132 7.33 13.20 -18.70
CA ASP A 132 7.90 14.36 -19.38
C ASP A 132 9.44 14.37 -19.39
N LEU A 133 10.10 13.82 -18.36
CA LEU A 133 11.55 13.64 -18.35
C LEU A 133 11.97 12.47 -19.24
N PHE A 134 11.27 11.35 -19.17
CA PHE A 134 11.59 10.13 -19.91
C PHE A 134 11.33 10.27 -21.41
N GLU A 135 10.33 11.04 -21.81
CA GLU A 135 9.97 11.29 -23.22
C GLU A 135 10.70 12.50 -23.82
N ASN A 136 11.49 13.24 -23.04
CA ASN A 136 12.26 14.36 -23.53
C ASN A 136 13.38 13.89 -24.46
N ALA A 137 13.38 14.37 -25.72
CA ALA A 137 14.32 13.92 -26.74
C ALA A 137 15.79 14.20 -26.38
N ALA A 138 16.09 15.32 -25.70
CA ALA A 138 17.44 15.62 -25.24
C ALA A 138 17.91 14.69 -24.13
N GLU A 139 17.01 14.36 -23.18
CA GLU A 139 17.30 13.39 -22.11
C GLU A 139 17.51 11.99 -22.67
N GLN A 140 16.68 11.56 -23.63
CA GLN A 140 16.83 10.26 -24.29
C GLN A 140 18.18 10.15 -25.02
N ALA A 141 18.57 11.18 -25.75
CA ALA A 141 19.87 11.22 -26.46
C ALA A 141 21.06 11.19 -25.47
N ALA A 142 20.98 11.99 -24.39
CA ALA A 142 22.04 12.08 -23.40
C ALA A 142 22.17 10.75 -22.60
N PHE A 143 21.04 10.14 -22.23
CA PHE A 143 21.03 8.86 -21.53
C PHE A 143 21.62 7.74 -22.41
N ALA A 144 21.15 7.62 -23.67
CA ALA A 144 21.64 6.62 -24.59
C ALA A 144 23.15 6.77 -24.86
N ALA A 145 23.64 8.01 -24.98
CA ALA A 145 25.08 8.30 -25.15
C ALA A 145 25.89 7.87 -23.91
N ARG A 146 25.33 8.00 -22.71
CA ARG A 146 26.02 7.68 -21.45
C ARG A 146 26.01 6.19 -21.11
N TYR A 147 24.85 5.53 -21.30
CA TYR A 147 24.62 4.16 -20.82
C TYR A 147 24.56 3.11 -21.93
N GLY A 148 24.45 3.52 -23.21
CA GLY A 148 24.46 2.60 -24.35
C GLY A 148 23.14 1.89 -24.65
N TYR A 149 22.04 2.28 -23.99
CA TYR A 149 20.69 1.78 -24.24
C TYR A 149 19.64 2.90 -24.11
N PRO A 150 18.42 2.74 -24.67
CA PRO A 150 17.40 3.78 -24.66
C PRO A 150 16.87 4.07 -23.24
N LEU A 151 16.56 5.35 -22.95
CA LEU A 151 15.84 5.75 -21.76
C LEU A 151 14.37 5.32 -21.88
N ALA A 152 13.93 4.45 -21.01
CA ALA A 152 12.56 3.96 -20.88
C ALA A 152 12.28 3.59 -19.42
N ALA A 153 11.03 3.27 -19.07
CA ALA A 153 10.72 2.72 -17.76
C ALA A 153 11.61 1.50 -17.48
N PRO A 154 12.37 1.47 -16.35
CA PRO A 154 13.32 0.40 -16.06
C PRO A 154 12.59 -0.94 -15.87
N ARG A 155 13.10 -1.99 -16.50
CA ARG A 155 12.62 -3.37 -16.35
C ARG A 155 13.48 -4.17 -15.39
N THR A 156 14.71 -3.70 -15.13
CA THR A 156 15.62 -4.33 -14.18
C THR A 156 16.07 -3.33 -13.12
N TRP A 157 16.46 -3.85 -11.94
CA TRP A 157 17.00 -3.00 -10.87
C TRP A 157 18.31 -2.32 -11.28
N ALA A 158 19.09 -2.91 -12.18
CA ALA A 158 20.28 -2.26 -12.75
C ALA A 158 19.90 -1.02 -13.58
N GLN A 159 18.90 -1.15 -14.47
CA GLN A 159 18.39 0.00 -15.23
C GLN A 159 17.79 1.06 -14.30
N PHE A 160 17.08 0.66 -13.24
CA PHE A 160 16.55 1.59 -12.23
C PHE A 160 17.68 2.42 -11.58
N GLU A 161 18.77 1.77 -11.18
CA GLU A 161 19.92 2.44 -10.57
C GLU A 161 20.60 3.41 -11.54
N ASP A 162 20.81 3.01 -12.82
CA ASP A 162 21.39 3.87 -13.86
C ASP A 162 20.53 5.11 -14.12
N ILE A 163 19.21 4.94 -14.23
CA ILE A 163 18.26 6.03 -14.46
C ILE A 163 18.19 6.95 -13.23
N ALA A 164 18.23 6.38 -12.01
CA ALA A 164 18.26 7.18 -10.79
C ALA A 164 19.52 8.08 -10.75
N ARG A 165 20.70 7.56 -11.08
CA ARG A 165 21.93 8.36 -11.18
C ARG A 165 21.85 9.40 -12.28
N PHE A 166 21.25 9.07 -13.41
CA PHE A 166 21.14 10.00 -14.54
C PHE A 166 20.31 11.24 -14.21
N PHE A 167 19.19 11.05 -13.48
CA PHE A 167 18.29 12.15 -13.14
C PHE A 167 18.61 12.84 -11.81
N THR A 168 19.62 12.42 -11.07
CA THR A 168 20.01 13.13 -9.85
C THR A 168 20.79 14.40 -10.21
N ARG A 169 20.15 15.56 -9.99
CA ARG A 169 20.63 16.91 -10.33
C ARG A 169 20.32 17.86 -9.19
N PRO A 170 21.16 17.90 -8.14
CA PRO A 170 20.90 18.73 -6.95
C PRO A 170 20.71 20.21 -7.26
N GLU A 171 21.40 20.72 -8.29
CA GLU A 171 21.27 22.10 -8.75
C GLU A 171 19.89 22.43 -9.33
N GLN A 172 19.12 21.43 -9.72
CA GLN A 172 17.75 21.55 -10.22
C GLN A 172 16.71 21.12 -9.17
N ASN A 173 17.16 20.83 -7.94
CA ASN A 173 16.33 20.22 -6.89
C ASN A 173 15.62 18.94 -7.38
N LEU A 174 16.32 18.13 -8.18
CA LEU A 174 15.83 16.88 -8.73
C LEU A 174 16.71 15.73 -8.24
N THR A 175 16.08 14.69 -7.68
CA THR A 175 16.72 13.44 -7.29
C THR A 175 16.15 12.30 -8.12
N GLY A 176 16.98 11.34 -8.48
CA GLY A 176 16.57 10.25 -9.38
C GLY A 176 15.49 9.36 -8.81
N THR A 177 15.59 9.03 -7.53
CA THR A 177 14.58 8.19 -6.85
C THR A 177 14.46 8.50 -5.36
N VAL A 178 13.45 7.94 -4.72
CA VAL A 178 13.21 7.99 -3.27
C VAL A 178 12.64 6.66 -2.80
N PHE A 179 12.97 6.26 -1.58
CA PHE A 179 12.38 5.13 -0.87
C PHE A 179 11.73 5.59 0.43
N ALA A 180 10.65 4.92 0.82
CA ALA A 180 9.97 5.13 2.09
C ALA A 180 10.66 4.31 3.20
N ALA A 181 11.80 4.83 3.72
CA ALA A 181 12.62 4.09 4.68
C ALA A 181 12.36 4.44 6.16
N PHE A 182 11.24 5.14 6.45
CA PHE A 182 10.79 5.34 7.84
C PHE A 182 10.52 3.99 8.51
N PRO A 183 11.00 3.78 9.75
CA PRO A 183 10.91 2.49 10.43
C PRO A 183 9.51 2.25 11.04
N ASP A 184 8.50 2.09 10.19
CA ASP A 184 7.10 1.82 10.58
C ASP A 184 6.74 0.32 10.58
N GLY A 185 7.69 -0.55 10.23
CA GLY A 185 7.48 -1.98 10.13
C GLY A 185 6.62 -2.40 8.92
N HIS A 186 6.35 -1.49 8.00
CA HIS A 186 5.55 -1.73 6.78
C HIS A 186 6.38 -1.52 5.52
N ASN A 187 6.58 -0.27 5.08
CA ASN A 187 7.21 0.00 3.78
C ASN A 187 8.60 -0.62 3.65
N THR A 188 9.43 -0.55 4.68
CA THR A 188 10.75 -1.19 4.67
C THR A 188 10.67 -2.71 4.51
N VAL A 189 9.70 -3.35 5.18
CA VAL A 189 9.47 -4.80 5.09
C VAL A 189 8.91 -5.17 3.72
N TYR A 190 8.02 -4.37 3.17
CA TYR A 190 7.45 -4.56 1.85
C TYR A 190 8.52 -4.43 0.76
N ASP A 191 9.34 -3.38 0.83
CA ASP A 191 10.50 -3.20 -0.04
C ASP A 191 11.44 -4.43 0.00
N PHE A 192 11.73 -4.95 1.20
CA PHE A 192 12.53 -6.16 1.33
C PHE A 192 11.86 -7.38 0.67
N CYS A 193 10.57 -7.56 0.85
CA CYS A 193 9.82 -8.65 0.20
C CYS A 193 9.87 -8.51 -1.34
N ILE A 194 9.65 -7.31 -1.86
CA ILE A 194 9.75 -7.02 -3.29
C ILE A 194 11.17 -7.30 -3.80
N GLN A 195 12.20 -6.86 -3.07
CA GLN A 195 13.59 -7.13 -3.44
C GLN A 195 13.93 -8.62 -3.42
N LEU A 196 13.36 -9.38 -2.48
CA LEU A 196 13.50 -10.83 -2.42
C LEU A 196 12.80 -11.52 -3.59
N TRP A 197 11.51 -11.22 -3.77
CA TRP A 197 10.67 -11.88 -4.78
C TRP A 197 11.08 -11.54 -6.21
N SER A 198 11.45 -10.30 -6.49
CA SER A 198 11.92 -9.87 -7.82
C SER A 198 13.26 -10.50 -8.22
N ARG A 199 13.92 -11.20 -7.30
CA ARG A 199 15.11 -12.05 -7.55
C ARG A 199 14.78 -13.54 -7.58
N GLY A 200 13.50 -13.92 -7.46
CA GLY A 200 13.05 -15.30 -7.42
C GLY A 200 13.21 -15.97 -6.05
N GLY A 201 13.41 -15.19 -4.99
CA GLY A 201 13.43 -15.68 -3.60
C GLY A 201 12.03 -15.79 -3.00
N GLU A 202 11.92 -16.52 -1.88
CA GLU A 202 10.68 -16.73 -1.14
C GLU A 202 10.92 -16.52 0.36
N LEU A 203 9.86 -16.09 1.09
CA LEU A 203 9.91 -15.95 2.54
C LEU A 203 9.89 -17.29 3.27
N THR A 204 9.39 -18.34 2.59
CA THR A 204 9.30 -19.70 3.13
C THR A 204 9.80 -20.72 2.12
N ASP A 205 10.26 -21.84 2.61
CA ASP A 205 10.49 -23.03 1.78
C ASP A 205 9.19 -23.82 1.52
N ALA A 206 9.29 -24.90 0.77
CA ALA A 206 8.15 -25.76 0.44
C ALA A 206 7.51 -26.45 1.67
N ALA A 207 8.19 -26.48 2.81
CA ALA A 207 7.69 -27.00 4.07
C ALA A 207 7.08 -25.91 4.97
N GLY A 208 7.05 -24.64 4.51
CA GLY A 208 6.54 -23.48 5.25
C GLY A 208 7.51 -22.94 6.32
N ALA A 209 8.77 -23.38 6.30
CA ALA A 209 9.80 -22.83 7.18
C ALA A 209 10.34 -21.50 6.62
N ILE A 210 10.58 -20.52 7.50
CA ILE A 210 11.09 -19.20 7.13
C ILE A 210 12.49 -19.31 6.49
N THR A 211 12.74 -18.59 5.41
CA THR A 211 13.98 -18.59 4.62
C THR A 211 14.54 -17.18 4.41
N LEU A 212 15.12 -16.58 5.46
CA LEU A 212 15.72 -15.24 5.38
C LEU A 212 17.23 -15.27 5.03
N ASP A 213 17.96 -16.31 5.41
CA ASP A 213 19.42 -16.41 5.15
C ASP A 213 19.72 -17.10 3.82
N THR A 214 19.26 -16.51 2.72
CA THR A 214 19.51 -17.02 1.35
C THR A 214 20.38 -16.04 0.55
N PRO A 215 21.08 -16.50 -0.51
CA PRO A 215 21.82 -15.61 -1.40
C PRO A 215 20.94 -14.52 -2.02
N LEU A 216 19.67 -14.83 -2.37
CA LEU A 216 18.73 -13.90 -2.97
C LEU A 216 18.27 -12.84 -1.97
N ALA A 217 17.98 -13.23 -0.73
CA ALA A 217 17.64 -12.27 0.34
C ALA A 217 18.83 -11.34 0.64
N ARG A 218 20.05 -11.86 0.66
CA ARG A 218 21.27 -11.04 0.86
C ARG A 218 21.44 -10.05 -0.29
N ALA A 219 21.31 -10.49 -1.54
CA ALA A 219 21.42 -9.61 -2.71
C ALA A 219 20.35 -8.50 -2.69
N GLY A 220 19.10 -8.83 -2.29
CA GLY A 220 18.03 -7.88 -2.13
C GLY A 220 18.32 -6.84 -1.04
N LEU A 221 18.77 -7.27 0.13
CA LEU A 221 19.11 -6.37 1.24
C LEU A 221 20.34 -5.51 0.92
N ASP A 222 21.34 -6.05 0.23
CA ASP A 222 22.53 -5.30 -0.22
C ASP A 222 22.15 -4.22 -1.24
N PHE A 223 21.25 -4.53 -2.18
CA PHE A 223 20.73 -3.56 -3.13
C PHE A 223 19.98 -2.44 -2.41
N TYR A 224 19.03 -2.78 -1.55
CA TYR A 224 18.22 -1.82 -0.81
C TYR A 224 19.09 -0.89 0.05
N ARG A 225 20.00 -1.47 0.84
CA ARG A 225 20.98 -0.74 1.64
C ARG A 225 21.81 0.23 0.79
N ARG A 226 22.33 -0.24 -0.35
CA ARG A 226 23.13 0.58 -1.25
C ARG A 226 22.32 1.77 -1.77
N MET A 227 21.09 1.54 -2.23
CA MET A 227 20.23 2.61 -2.73
C MET A 227 19.88 3.64 -1.66
N ILE A 228 19.58 3.22 -0.44
CA ILE A 228 19.27 4.14 0.67
C ILE A 228 20.48 5.04 1.02
N HIS A 229 21.69 4.57 0.87
CA HIS A 229 22.91 5.34 1.22
C HIS A 229 23.53 6.09 0.04
N ASP A 230 23.16 5.79 -1.20
CA ASP A 230 23.75 6.41 -2.39
C ASP A 230 23.13 7.79 -2.68
N ARG A 231 23.80 8.85 -2.23
CA ARG A 231 23.39 10.25 -2.46
C ARG A 231 23.46 10.69 -3.91
N THR A 232 23.98 9.87 -4.79
CA THR A 232 23.93 10.09 -6.24
C THR A 232 22.62 9.56 -6.86
N THR A 233 21.74 8.97 -6.08
CA THR A 233 20.46 8.41 -6.53
C THR A 233 19.28 8.84 -5.67
N THR A 234 19.47 9.07 -4.36
CA THR A 234 18.41 9.33 -3.38
C THR A 234 18.66 10.61 -2.56
N PRO A 235 17.62 11.28 -2.05
CA PRO A 235 17.73 12.41 -1.15
C PRO A 235 18.31 11.98 0.22
N PRO A 236 18.77 12.93 1.05
CA PRO A 236 19.21 12.64 2.41
C PRO A 236 18.04 12.28 3.34
N ASN A 237 18.37 11.65 4.48
CA ASN A 237 17.45 11.41 5.59
C ASN A 237 16.22 10.53 5.26
N LEU A 238 16.40 9.53 4.41
CA LEU A 238 15.31 8.62 4.01
C LEU A 238 14.62 7.94 5.20
N GLN A 239 15.33 7.69 6.32
CA GLN A 239 14.72 7.16 7.55
C GLN A 239 13.68 8.10 8.20
N MET A 240 13.56 9.33 7.73
CA MET A 240 12.52 10.27 8.13
C MET A 240 11.36 10.35 7.14
N ILE A 241 11.43 9.57 6.05
CA ILE A 241 10.49 9.65 4.92
C ILE A 241 9.66 8.37 4.88
N ASP A 242 8.35 8.52 5.08
CA ASP A 242 7.36 7.45 4.87
C ASP A 242 6.82 7.47 3.42
N SER A 243 5.86 6.57 3.12
CA SER A 243 5.27 6.47 1.78
C SER A 243 4.49 7.73 1.37
N VAL A 244 3.88 8.44 2.32
CA VAL A 244 3.14 9.68 2.05
C VAL A 244 4.13 10.80 1.70
N GLN A 245 5.16 10.98 2.51
CA GLN A 245 6.20 11.99 2.30
C GLN A 245 6.98 11.76 1.00
N SER A 246 7.29 10.49 0.66
CA SER A 246 7.93 10.17 -0.62
C SER A 246 7.01 10.50 -1.82
N GLY A 247 5.71 10.25 -1.68
CA GLY A 247 4.70 10.66 -2.66
C GLY A 247 4.59 12.18 -2.81
N GLU A 248 4.66 12.93 -1.71
CA GLU A 248 4.65 14.40 -1.71
C GLU A 248 5.89 14.99 -2.41
N LEU A 249 7.07 14.44 -2.17
CA LEU A 249 8.31 14.83 -2.86
C LEU A 249 8.20 14.60 -4.37
N PHE A 250 7.63 13.48 -4.78
CA PHE A 250 7.38 13.18 -6.18
C PHE A 250 6.35 14.16 -6.79
N ALA A 251 5.23 14.38 -6.13
CA ALA A 251 4.18 15.31 -6.56
C ALA A 251 4.69 16.76 -6.65
N ALA A 252 5.65 17.14 -5.80
CA ALA A 252 6.35 18.43 -5.90
C ALA A 252 7.34 18.53 -7.09
N GLY A 253 7.53 17.44 -7.85
CA GLY A 253 8.43 17.39 -9.00
C GLY A 253 9.91 17.24 -8.65
N GLN A 254 10.23 16.89 -7.41
CA GLN A 254 11.61 16.76 -6.91
C GLN A 254 12.22 15.37 -7.15
N ILE A 255 11.42 14.42 -7.60
CA ILE A 255 11.82 13.02 -7.82
C ILE A 255 11.51 12.62 -9.26
N ALA A 256 12.44 11.96 -9.94
CA ALA A 256 12.24 11.51 -11.32
C ALA A 256 11.42 10.21 -11.42
N MET A 257 11.63 9.28 -10.49
CA MET A 257 10.87 8.02 -10.40
C MET A 257 10.91 7.48 -8.97
N MET A 258 9.92 6.66 -8.60
CA MET A 258 9.87 5.97 -7.31
C MET A 258 9.14 4.63 -7.44
N ALA A 259 9.49 3.67 -6.58
CA ALA A 259 8.64 2.54 -6.24
C ALA A 259 7.69 2.99 -5.12
N ASN A 260 6.38 2.98 -5.35
CA ASN A 260 5.39 3.38 -4.35
C ASN A 260 4.00 2.92 -4.75
N TRP A 261 3.03 3.11 -3.88
CA TRP A 261 1.64 2.76 -4.09
C TRP A 261 1.02 3.56 -5.24
N PHE A 262 0.24 2.88 -6.07
CA PHE A 262 -0.46 3.49 -7.22
C PHE A 262 -1.22 4.78 -6.85
N GLY A 263 -1.76 4.86 -5.64
CA GLY A 263 -2.47 6.04 -5.14
C GLY A 263 -1.66 7.34 -5.24
N PHE A 264 -0.33 7.28 -5.09
CA PHE A 264 0.52 8.47 -5.22
C PHE A 264 0.70 8.92 -6.67
N ALA A 265 0.62 8.01 -7.64
CA ALA A 265 0.52 8.39 -9.05
C ALA A 265 -0.81 9.08 -9.35
N ALA A 266 -1.92 8.53 -8.85
CA ALA A 266 -3.25 9.09 -9.02
C ALA A 266 -3.37 10.50 -8.42
N LEU A 267 -2.79 10.75 -7.25
CA LEU A 267 -2.74 12.09 -6.64
C LEU A 267 -2.07 13.13 -7.54
N CYS A 268 -1.10 12.73 -8.35
CA CYS A 268 -0.41 13.65 -9.27
C CYS A 268 -1.33 14.14 -10.41
N GLU A 269 -2.47 13.51 -10.64
CA GLU A 269 -3.44 13.91 -11.66
C GLU A 269 -4.56 14.81 -11.10
N LEU A 270 -4.56 15.09 -9.80
CA LEU A 270 -5.50 16.05 -9.20
C LEU A 270 -5.23 17.49 -9.68
N PRO A 271 -6.24 18.37 -9.66
CA PRO A 271 -6.17 19.70 -10.28
C PRO A 271 -4.98 20.58 -9.89
N ASP A 272 -4.57 20.53 -8.63
CA ASP A 272 -3.57 21.45 -8.05
C ASP A 272 -2.14 20.85 -8.07
N CYS A 273 -1.95 19.65 -8.62
CA CYS A 273 -0.63 19.04 -8.66
C CYS A 273 0.27 19.69 -9.73
N PRO A 274 1.49 20.19 -9.38
CA PRO A 274 2.38 20.87 -10.31
C PRO A 274 2.90 19.98 -11.44
N ILE A 275 2.85 18.66 -11.28
CA ILE A 275 3.27 17.69 -12.30
C ILE A 275 2.09 16.95 -12.96
N LYS A 276 0.89 17.49 -12.84
CA LYS A 276 -0.30 16.93 -13.49
C LYS A 276 -0.06 16.72 -15.00
N GLY A 277 -0.47 15.55 -15.49
CA GLY A 277 -0.30 15.15 -16.90
C GLY A 277 1.13 14.77 -17.28
N LYS A 278 2.06 14.76 -16.31
CA LYS A 278 3.49 14.46 -16.53
C LYS A 278 3.92 13.11 -15.92
N VAL A 279 2.96 12.33 -15.45
CA VAL A 279 3.21 11.09 -14.74
C VAL A 279 2.83 9.89 -15.59
N ALA A 280 3.55 8.82 -15.45
CA ALA A 280 3.21 7.50 -15.96
C ALA A 280 3.60 6.44 -14.93
N ILE A 281 3.04 5.24 -15.11
CA ILE A 281 3.32 4.09 -14.26
C ILE A 281 3.85 2.91 -15.10
N ALA A 282 4.50 1.97 -14.44
CA ALA A 282 4.89 0.68 -14.99
C ALA A 282 4.97 -0.38 -13.88
N ALA A 283 5.13 -1.64 -14.26
CA ALA A 283 5.48 -2.69 -13.29
C ALA A 283 6.82 -2.38 -12.61
N LEU A 284 6.99 -2.82 -11.37
CA LEU A 284 8.27 -2.70 -10.66
C LEU A 284 9.35 -3.51 -11.39
N PRO A 285 10.60 -3.04 -11.34
CA PRO A 285 11.73 -3.78 -11.90
C PRO A 285 11.96 -5.13 -11.22
N ALA A 286 12.65 -6.05 -11.91
CA ALA A 286 13.12 -7.31 -11.37
C ALA A 286 14.62 -7.47 -11.60
N ASP A 287 15.18 -8.61 -11.21
CA ASP A 287 16.58 -8.92 -11.50
C ASP A 287 16.75 -9.29 -13.00
N ARG A 288 15.70 -9.87 -13.59
CA ARG A 288 15.60 -10.17 -15.04
C ARG A 288 14.31 -9.60 -15.61
N GLU A 289 14.35 -9.16 -16.85
CA GLU A 289 13.15 -8.71 -17.55
C GLU A 289 12.06 -9.78 -17.57
N GLY A 290 10.82 -9.39 -17.26
CA GLY A 290 9.67 -10.28 -17.25
C GLY A 290 9.35 -10.90 -15.88
N ASP A 291 10.29 -10.88 -14.93
CA ASP A 291 10.10 -11.43 -13.58
C ASP A 291 9.60 -10.37 -12.58
N GLY A 292 9.00 -9.29 -13.06
CA GLY A 292 8.49 -8.18 -12.23
C GLY A 292 7.49 -8.67 -11.20
N VAL A 293 7.56 -8.11 -9.99
CA VAL A 293 6.62 -8.38 -8.91
C VAL A 293 6.12 -7.06 -8.32
N SER A 294 4.93 -7.09 -7.77
CA SER A 294 4.34 -6.03 -6.97
C SER A 294 3.83 -6.62 -5.65
N LEU A 295 3.25 -5.81 -4.82
CA LEU A 295 2.67 -6.21 -3.56
C LEU A 295 1.17 -5.87 -3.55
N ASN A 296 0.35 -6.86 -3.19
CA ASN A 296 -1.09 -6.70 -2.99
C ASN A 296 -1.39 -6.57 -1.49
N VAL A 297 -1.39 -5.34 -1.01
CA VAL A 297 -1.83 -4.95 0.33
C VAL A 297 -2.81 -3.79 0.17
N TYR A 298 -4.01 -3.92 0.70
CA TYR A 298 -5.06 -2.92 0.53
C TYR A 298 -5.84 -2.68 1.83
N TRP A 299 -6.59 -1.58 1.84
CA TRP A 299 -7.37 -1.18 2.99
C TRP A 299 -8.78 -1.73 2.94
N LEU A 300 -9.19 -2.30 4.04
CA LEU A 300 -10.55 -2.74 4.29
C LEU A 300 -11.26 -1.75 5.21
N LEU A 301 -12.59 -1.68 5.09
CA LEU A 301 -13.45 -1.23 6.16
C LEU A 301 -13.97 -2.44 6.92
N CYS A 302 -13.67 -2.48 8.21
CA CYS A 302 -14.07 -3.53 9.12
C CYS A 302 -14.95 -2.97 10.24
N ILE A 303 -15.85 -3.80 10.77
CA ILE A 303 -16.69 -3.45 11.93
C ILE A 303 -16.05 -4.03 13.18
N GLY A 304 -15.95 -3.21 14.24
CA GLY A 304 -15.46 -3.64 15.54
C GLY A 304 -16.40 -4.66 16.19
N ALA A 305 -15.85 -5.73 16.75
CA ALA A 305 -16.66 -6.76 17.44
C ALA A 305 -17.42 -6.19 18.64
N GLY A 306 -16.86 -5.17 19.31
CA GLY A 306 -17.49 -4.50 20.44
C GLY A 306 -18.50 -3.42 20.07
N SER A 307 -18.67 -3.10 18.77
CA SER A 307 -19.58 -2.03 18.34
C SER A 307 -21.02 -2.28 18.78
N GLN A 308 -21.66 -1.25 19.31
CA GLN A 308 -23.08 -1.25 19.66
C GLN A 308 -23.96 -0.80 18.46
N HIS A 309 -23.34 -0.43 17.34
CA HIS A 309 -24.01 0.07 16.13
C HIS A 309 -23.73 -0.81 14.90
N GLN A 310 -23.57 -2.14 15.08
CA GLN A 310 -23.17 -3.05 13.98
C GLN A 310 -24.11 -2.97 12.77
N ASP A 311 -25.44 -2.87 13.00
CA ASP A 311 -26.41 -2.77 11.90
C ASP A 311 -26.25 -1.47 11.10
N ALA A 312 -26.08 -0.34 11.78
CA ALA A 312 -25.85 0.96 11.12
C ALA A 312 -24.49 1.02 10.43
N ALA A 313 -23.46 0.47 11.07
CA ALA A 313 -22.13 0.33 10.50
C ALA A 313 -22.18 -0.52 9.22
N TYR A 314 -22.85 -1.67 9.26
CA TYR A 314 -22.98 -2.53 8.08
C TYR A 314 -23.82 -1.88 6.97
N ALA A 315 -24.91 -1.18 7.30
CA ALA A 315 -25.67 -0.42 6.32
C ALA A 315 -24.82 0.65 5.63
N PHE A 316 -23.92 1.32 6.37
CA PHE A 316 -22.96 2.26 5.80
C PHE A 316 -21.94 1.55 4.90
N LEU A 317 -21.37 0.42 5.33
CA LEU A 317 -20.46 -0.37 4.48
C LEU A 317 -21.12 -0.79 3.16
N ARG A 318 -22.37 -1.23 3.21
CA ARG A 318 -23.15 -1.55 1.99
C ARG A 318 -23.30 -0.34 1.06
N HIS A 319 -23.56 0.83 1.63
CA HIS A 319 -23.68 2.07 0.85
C HIS A 319 -22.35 2.46 0.19
N ILE A 320 -21.25 2.37 0.92
CA ILE A 320 -19.90 2.64 0.39
C ILE A 320 -19.53 1.70 -0.75
N CYS A 321 -19.97 0.44 -0.68
CA CYS A 321 -19.67 -0.58 -1.68
C CYS A 321 -20.43 -0.39 -3.00
N THR A 322 -21.26 0.64 -3.18
CA THR A 322 -21.92 0.90 -4.47
C THR A 322 -20.94 1.47 -5.50
N PRO A 323 -21.17 1.29 -6.80
CA PRO A 323 -20.33 1.87 -7.85
C PRO A 323 -20.16 3.39 -7.73
N GLU A 324 -21.24 4.10 -7.37
CA GLU A 324 -21.24 5.55 -7.22
C GLU A 324 -20.31 6.02 -6.09
N MET A 325 -20.31 5.30 -4.95
CA MET A 325 -19.50 5.65 -3.80
C MET A 325 -18.03 5.26 -3.97
N ASP A 326 -17.76 4.18 -4.67
CA ASP A 326 -16.41 3.77 -5.06
C ASP A 326 -15.80 4.78 -6.04
N LYS A 327 -16.57 5.21 -7.06
CA LYS A 327 -16.19 6.28 -7.98
C LYS A 327 -15.97 7.62 -7.25
N LEU A 328 -16.85 7.98 -6.30
CA LEU A 328 -16.71 9.19 -5.49
C LEU A 328 -15.38 9.18 -4.74
N MET A 329 -15.05 8.09 -4.05
CA MET A 329 -13.80 7.94 -3.32
C MET A 329 -12.59 8.09 -4.25
N THR A 330 -12.67 7.53 -5.46
CA THR A 330 -11.61 7.66 -6.47
C THR A 330 -11.40 9.10 -6.93
N LEU A 331 -12.48 9.83 -7.18
CA LEU A 331 -12.40 11.23 -7.61
C LEU A 331 -11.95 12.18 -6.48
N GLU A 332 -12.03 11.76 -5.21
CA GLU A 332 -11.42 12.46 -4.08
C GLU A 332 -9.91 12.16 -3.94
N GLY A 333 -9.36 11.25 -4.73
CA GLY A 333 -7.94 10.89 -4.75
C GLY A 333 -7.61 9.58 -4.02
N GLY A 334 -8.61 8.81 -3.62
CA GLY A 334 -8.43 7.42 -3.23
C GLY A 334 -8.36 6.49 -4.44
N ILE A 335 -8.26 5.20 -4.21
CA ILE A 335 -8.24 4.19 -5.28
C ILE A 335 -9.37 3.21 -5.06
N GLY A 336 -10.42 3.32 -5.89
CA GLY A 336 -11.58 2.45 -5.86
C GLY A 336 -11.24 1.01 -6.17
N CYS A 337 -11.96 0.12 -5.51
CA CYS A 337 -11.73 -1.32 -5.57
C CYS A 337 -12.61 -2.03 -6.59
N ARG A 338 -13.63 -1.35 -7.12
CA ARG A 338 -14.59 -1.96 -8.04
C ARG A 338 -14.09 -1.95 -9.49
N ARG A 339 -14.33 -3.05 -10.20
CA ARG A 339 -14.03 -3.15 -11.63
C ARG A 339 -14.74 -2.07 -12.45
N SER A 340 -15.98 -1.72 -12.08
CA SER A 340 -16.73 -0.64 -12.73
C SER A 340 -16.03 0.72 -12.64
N THR A 341 -15.31 0.99 -11.56
CA THR A 341 -14.53 2.21 -11.39
C THR A 341 -13.25 2.18 -12.22
N TRP A 342 -12.61 1.00 -12.33
CA TRP A 342 -11.38 0.85 -13.11
C TRP A 342 -11.63 1.10 -14.61
N ASP A 343 -12.79 0.67 -15.10
CA ASP A 343 -13.20 0.83 -16.52
C ASP A 343 -13.99 2.14 -16.76
N ASP A 344 -14.23 2.96 -15.72
CA ASP A 344 -15.05 4.17 -15.84
C ASP A 344 -14.36 5.24 -16.68
N ALA A 345 -15.05 5.75 -17.70
CA ALA A 345 -14.52 6.71 -18.65
C ALA A 345 -14.17 8.08 -18.02
N ASP A 346 -14.94 8.51 -17.01
CA ASP A 346 -14.67 9.78 -16.33
C ASP A 346 -13.45 9.66 -15.42
N VAL A 347 -13.32 8.52 -14.72
CA VAL A 347 -12.14 8.22 -13.90
C VAL A 347 -10.89 8.18 -14.78
N ASN A 348 -10.93 7.46 -15.90
CA ASN A 348 -9.79 7.37 -16.82
C ASN A 348 -9.50 8.68 -17.57
N ARG A 349 -10.46 9.60 -17.66
CA ARG A 349 -10.19 10.96 -18.15
C ARG A 349 -9.41 11.80 -17.14
N VAL A 350 -9.66 11.62 -15.83
CA VAL A 350 -8.98 12.32 -14.75
C VAL A 350 -7.62 11.69 -14.47
N ILE A 351 -7.56 10.35 -14.41
CA ILE A 351 -6.36 9.56 -14.11
C ILE A 351 -6.11 8.63 -15.31
N PRO A 352 -5.33 9.04 -16.32
CA PRO A 352 -5.26 8.37 -17.63
C PRO A 352 -4.75 6.92 -17.60
N PHE A 353 -4.08 6.51 -16.54
CA PHE A 353 -3.51 5.17 -16.35
C PHE A 353 -4.33 4.28 -15.40
N TYR A 354 -5.54 4.70 -14.98
CA TYR A 354 -6.34 3.97 -13.98
C TYR A 354 -6.72 2.56 -14.44
N HIS A 355 -7.01 2.39 -15.72
CA HIS A 355 -7.29 1.08 -16.36
C HIS A 355 -6.12 0.07 -16.23
N GLN A 356 -4.89 0.54 -15.97
CA GLN A 356 -3.72 -0.33 -15.82
C GLN A 356 -3.69 -1.08 -14.47
N LEU A 357 -4.57 -0.74 -13.51
CA LEU A 357 -4.70 -1.47 -12.25
C LEU A 357 -4.90 -2.98 -12.46
N ALA A 358 -5.73 -3.34 -13.44
CA ALA A 358 -5.98 -4.75 -13.77
C ALA A 358 -4.72 -5.51 -14.20
N GLU A 359 -3.80 -4.83 -14.90
CA GLU A 359 -2.50 -5.38 -15.27
C GLU A 359 -1.54 -5.46 -14.07
N LEU A 360 -1.47 -4.40 -13.24
CA LEU A 360 -0.62 -4.40 -12.06
C LEU A 360 -0.95 -5.54 -11.10
N HIS A 361 -2.23 -5.89 -10.96
CA HIS A 361 -2.65 -7.02 -10.13
C HIS A 361 -2.13 -8.38 -10.63
N GLN A 362 -1.72 -8.52 -11.89
CA GLN A 362 -1.12 -9.76 -12.40
C GLN A 362 0.29 -10.00 -11.83
N TYR A 363 0.98 -8.94 -11.46
CA TYR A 363 2.31 -9.00 -10.84
C TYR A 363 2.27 -8.99 -9.31
N ALA A 364 1.10 -8.71 -8.72
CA ALA A 364 0.95 -8.51 -7.29
C ALA A 364 1.02 -9.82 -6.51
N ARG A 365 1.98 -9.90 -5.60
CA ARG A 365 2.15 -10.98 -4.65
C ARG A 365 1.49 -10.63 -3.32
N GLU A 366 1.25 -11.65 -2.53
CA GLU A 366 0.54 -11.58 -1.26
C GLU A 366 1.50 -11.83 -0.10
N LEU A 367 1.31 -11.06 0.97
CA LEU A 367 1.95 -11.38 2.24
C LEU A 367 1.29 -12.60 2.88
N PRO A 368 2.01 -13.34 3.72
CA PRO A 368 1.46 -14.48 4.43
C PRO A 368 0.28 -14.12 5.31
N ARG A 369 -0.82 -14.83 5.18
CA ARG A 369 -2.02 -14.68 6.02
C ARG A 369 -1.93 -15.55 7.26
N SER A 370 -1.04 -15.18 8.17
CA SER A 370 -0.77 -15.92 9.39
C SER A 370 -0.75 -14.97 10.59
N ARG A 371 -1.30 -15.42 11.71
CA ARG A 371 -1.19 -14.73 13.01
C ARG A 371 0.26 -14.53 13.48
N GLU A 372 1.17 -15.35 12.98
CA GLU A 372 2.60 -15.25 13.29
C GLU A 372 3.32 -14.24 12.38
N PHE A 373 2.66 -13.73 11.34
CA PHE A 373 3.27 -12.80 10.39
C PHE A 373 3.74 -11.50 11.06
N PRO A 374 3.01 -10.85 11.99
CA PRO A 374 3.50 -9.66 12.69
C PRO A 374 4.83 -9.90 13.45
N ARG A 375 5.04 -11.11 13.97
CA ARG A 375 6.33 -11.48 14.59
C ARG A 375 7.44 -11.58 13.55
N LEU A 376 7.15 -12.09 12.37
CA LEU A 376 8.12 -12.13 11.26
C LEU A 376 8.44 -10.72 10.77
N VAL A 377 7.45 -9.84 10.66
CA VAL A 377 7.61 -8.41 10.33
C VAL A 377 8.62 -7.76 11.29
N GLN A 378 8.48 -7.94 12.61
CA GLN A 378 9.42 -7.40 13.60
C GLN A 378 10.85 -7.93 13.41
N VAL A 379 11.00 -9.20 13.04
CA VAL A 379 12.34 -9.79 12.78
C VAL A 379 12.96 -9.19 11.52
N ILE A 380 12.19 -9.06 10.45
CA ILE A 380 12.63 -8.48 9.17
C ILE A 380 12.95 -7.01 9.35
N ASP A 381 12.04 -6.21 9.95
CA ASP A 381 12.27 -4.78 10.19
C ASP A 381 13.53 -4.55 11.03
N SER A 382 13.71 -5.29 12.13
CA SER A 382 14.94 -5.21 12.92
C SER A 382 16.21 -5.50 12.09
N ALA A 383 16.14 -6.44 11.14
CA ALA A 383 17.27 -6.76 10.27
C ALA A 383 17.55 -5.61 9.28
N ILE A 384 16.49 -5.01 8.72
CA ILE A 384 16.61 -3.88 7.81
C ILE A 384 17.17 -2.66 8.53
N GLN A 385 16.61 -2.28 9.68
CA GLN A 385 17.10 -1.15 10.47
C GLN A 385 18.58 -1.30 10.84
N ARG A 386 18.99 -2.52 11.18
CA ARG A 386 20.40 -2.81 11.44
C ARG A 386 21.28 -2.71 10.19
N ALA A 387 20.79 -3.17 9.04
CA ALA A 387 21.50 -3.02 7.78
C ALA A 387 21.64 -1.54 7.38
N LEU A 388 20.64 -0.70 7.66
CA LEU A 388 20.68 0.72 7.35
C LEU A 388 21.49 1.56 8.33
N SER A 389 21.72 1.09 9.56
CA SER A 389 22.40 1.85 10.64
C SER A 389 23.82 1.36 10.95
N SER A 390 24.32 0.29 10.31
CA SER A 390 25.63 -0.28 10.59
C SER A 390 26.35 -0.76 9.33
N ASP A 391 27.66 -1.01 9.43
CA ASP A 391 28.47 -1.60 8.36
C ASP A 391 28.50 -3.15 8.41
N GLU A 392 27.65 -3.75 9.25
CA GLU A 392 27.60 -5.21 9.35
C GLU A 392 27.18 -5.86 8.03
N PRO A 393 27.87 -6.91 7.59
CA PRO A 393 27.51 -7.63 6.35
C PRO A 393 26.07 -8.18 6.40
N SER A 394 25.30 -8.00 5.33
CA SER A 394 23.92 -8.52 5.21
C SER A 394 23.83 -10.03 5.49
N ALA A 395 24.86 -10.80 5.13
CA ALA A 395 24.95 -12.22 5.46
C ALA A 395 24.95 -12.50 6.98
N SER A 396 25.59 -11.67 7.78
CA SER A 396 25.58 -11.80 9.25
C SER A 396 24.22 -11.41 9.82
N ILE A 397 23.66 -10.31 9.35
CA ILE A 397 22.35 -9.78 9.78
C ILE A 397 21.26 -10.82 9.49
N LEU A 398 21.19 -11.32 8.25
CA LEU A 398 20.13 -12.25 7.83
C LEU A 398 20.28 -13.63 8.49
N ARG A 399 21.49 -14.09 8.78
CA ARG A 399 21.69 -15.31 9.57
C ARG A 399 21.12 -15.19 10.98
N GLN A 400 21.28 -14.03 11.63
CA GLN A 400 20.71 -13.78 12.96
C GLN A 400 19.19 -13.63 12.88
N ALA A 401 18.67 -12.95 11.83
CA ALA A 401 17.24 -12.87 11.57
C ALA A 401 16.63 -14.26 11.36
N GLN A 402 17.28 -15.11 10.57
CA GLN A 402 16.89 -16.52 10.36
C GLN A 402 16.80 -17.30 11.69
N ALA A 403 17.80 -17.16 12.55
CA ALA A 403 17.80 -17.81 13.87
C ALA A 403 16.65 -17.34 14.76
N ARG A 404 16.33 -16.02 14.73
CA ARG A 404 15.17 -15.45 15.47
C ARG A 404 13.84 -15.90 14.90
N ALA A 405 13.74 -16.11 13.58
CA ALA A 405 12.54 -16.55 12.90
C ALA A 405 12.33 -18.08 12.96
N ALA A 406 13.27 -18.88 13.45
CA ALA A 406 13.25 -20.35 13.40
C ALA A 406 12.02 -21.00 14.03
N ALA A 407 11.40 -20.36 15.02
CA ALA A 407 10.19 -20.83 15.70
C ALA A 407 8.88 -20.33 15.05
N ILE A 408 8.95 -19.40 14.11
CA ILE A 408 7.77 -18.84 13.42
C ILE A 408 7.31 -19.84 12.34
N ARG A 409 6.00 -20.03 12.23
CA ARG A 409 5.35 -20.83 11.18
C ARG A 409 4.26 -20.00 10.52
N LEU A 410 4.30 -19.92 9.19
CA LEU A 410 3.34 -19.15 8.39
C LEU A 410 2.25 -20.03 7.77
#